data_0c52397795511cd24c39e0d555c84733
#
_entry.id   0c52397795511cd24c39e0d555c84733
#
_cell.length_a   1.000
_cell.length_b   1.000
_cell.length_c   1.000
_cell.angle_alpha   90.00
_cell.angle_beta   90.00
_cell.angle_gamma   90.00
#
_symmetry.space_group_name_H-M   'P 1'
#
loop_
_entity.id
_entity.type
_entity.pdbx_description
1 polymer ?
#
loop_
_entity_poly.entity_id
_entity_poly.type
_entity_poly.pdbx_seq_one_letter_code
_entity_poly.pdbx_strand_id
1 'polypeptide(L)'
;MSTPMVHGSPEVWGSHTMTSFLSWLLSPQDYMPHGMCFLWQPELIALHVVSDSLIALAYYSIPIALIYFVLKRTDFAFPSIFVLTGLFILACGTTHAMSVWTLWYPDYRVDGGIKAVTALLSIGTGVAIWKVMPLALALPSTAQLLSLIHI
;
A
#
# COMPACT_ATOMS: atom_id res chain seq x y z
N MET A 1 23.08 38.72 33.16
CA MET A 1 21.90 37.89 32.85
C MET A 1 22.29 36.95 31.75
N SER A 2 22.75 35.74 32.14
CA SER A 2 23.38 34.74 31.23
C SER A 2 22.33 33.73 30.85
N THR A 3 21.99 33.64 29.55
CA THR A 3 21.15 32.57 28.99
C THR A 3 21.89 31.25 28.99
N PRO A 4 21.34 30.13 29.47
CA PRO A 4 21.99 28.84 29.38
C PRO A 4 21.85 28.34 27.94
N MET A 5 23.00 28.03 27.33
CA MET A 5 23.06 27.25 26.09
C MET A 5 22.57 25.83 26.37
N VAL A 6 21.52 25.42 25.68
CA VAL A 6 21.08 24.03 25.64
C VAL A 6 22.09 23.25 24.78
N HIS A 7 22.97 22.53 25.47
CA HIS A 7 23.80 21.52 24.83
C HIS A 7 22.90 20.37 24.36
N GLY A 8 22.59 20.36 23.07
CA GLY A 8 22.08 19.16 22.40
C GLY A 8 23.19 18.09 22.40
N SER A 9 23.01 17.04 23.19
CA SER A 9 23.84 15.86 23.12
C SER A 9 23.71 15.26 21.70
N PRO A 10 24.85 14.86 21.05
CA PRO A 10 24.78 14.16 19.78
C PRO A 10 24.13 12.79 20.01
N GLU A 11 22.91 12.62 19.49
CA GLU A 11 22.24 11.34 19.43
C GLU A 11 23.14 10.36 18.66
N VAL A 12 23.61 9.37 19.39
CA VAL A 12 24.48 8.31 18.88
C VAL A 12 23.66 7.46 17.90
N TRP A 13 23.93 7.59 16.62
CA TRP A 13 23.43 6.70 15.56
C TRP A 13 24.12 5.34 15.70
N GLY A 14 23.70 4.52 16.66
CA GLY A 14 24.32 3.23 16.95
C GLY A 14 23.26 2.15 17.19
N SER A 15 23.29 1.12 16.35
CA SER A 15 22.67 -0.22 16.51
C SER A 15 21.22 -0.22 16.99
N HIS A 16 20.30 0.25 16.14
CA HIS A 16 18.89 0.01 16.35
C HIS A 16 18.58 -1.47 16.03
N THR A 17 18.41 -2.26 17.06
CA THR A 17 17.84 -3.61 16.94
C THR A 17 16.42 -3.51 16.39
N MET A 18 15.92 -4.58 15.74
CA MET A 18 14.55 -4.61 15.17
C MET A 18 13.48 -4.20 16.20
N THR A 19 13.71 -4.50 17.48
CA THR A 19 12.85 -4.10 18.61
C THR A 19 12.82 -2.59 18.83
N SER A 20 13.95 -1.88 18.65
CA SER A 20 13.99 -0.43 18.79
C SER A 20 13.34 0.29 17.61
N PHE A 21 13.40 -0.29 16.40
CA PHE A 21 12.67 0.24 15.24
C PHE A 21 11.15 0.09 15.43
N LEU A 22 10.69 -1.08 15.88
CA LEU A 22 9.26 -1.30 16.15
C LEU A 22 8.75 -0.40 17.28
N SER A 23 9.52 -0.25 18.35
CA SER A 23 9.14 0.65 19.45
C SER A 23 9.11 2.11 18.99
N TRP A 24 10.04 2.53 18.13
CA TRP A 24 10.02 3.85 17.51
C TRP A 24 8.80 4.02 16.60
N LEU A 25 8.46 3.03 15.79
CA LEU A 25 7.32 3.05 14.86
C LEU A 25 5.99 3.16 15.60
N LEU A 26 5.86 2.45 16.73
CA LEU A 26 4.63 2.35 17.51
C LEU A 26 4.57 3.33 18.70
N SER A 27 5.63 4.12 18.94
CA SER A 27 5.63 5.08 20.05
C SER A 27 4.60 6.19 19.80
N PRO A 28 3.82 6.56 20.83
CA PRO A 28 2.89 7.70 20.77
C PRO A 28 3.64 8.96 20.35
N GLN A 29 3.02 9.77 19.51
CA GLN A 29 3.59 11.01 18.99
C GLN A 29 2.72 12.19 19.43
N ASP A 30 3.35 13.29 19.79
CA ASP A 30 2.68 14.57 20.08
C ASP A 30 2.39 15.37 18.79
N TYR A 31 2.07 14.64 17.69
CA TYR A 31 1.69 15.30 16.43
C TYR A 31 0.22 15.69 16.44
N MET A 32 -0.10 16.74 15.69
CA MET A 32 -1.48 17.16 15.49
C MET A 32 -2.22 16.20 14.55
N PRO A 33 -3.48 15.83 14.85
CA PRO A 33 -4.34 15.11 13.91
C PRO A 33 -4.48 15.86 12.59
N HIS A 34 -4.55 15.14 11.47
CA HIS A 34 -4.63 15.75 10.14
C HIS A 34 -5.90 16.59 9.93
N GLY A 35 -6.97 16.30 10.65
CA GLY A 35 -8.19 17.11 10.67
C GLY A 35 -7.96 18.58 11.10
N MET A 36 -6.92 18.85 11.89
CA MET A 36 -6.50 20.21 12.23
C MET A 36 -6.01 21.00 11.00
N CYS A 37 -5.34 20.35 10.05
CA CYS A 37 -4.90 20.96 8.79
C CYS A 37 -6.09 21.40 7.94
N PHE A 38 -7.23 20.73 8.07
CA PHE A 38 -8.49 21.06 7.40
C PHE A 38 -9.37 22.00 8.22
N LEU A 39 -8.84 22.56 9.34
CA LEU A 39 -9.60 23.42 10.25
C LEU A 39 -10.93 22.79 10.69
N TRP A 40 -11.02 21.48 10.70
CA TRP A 40 -12.22 20.69 11.01
C TRP A 40 -13.45 21.11 10.19
N GLN A 41 -13.25 21.61 8.95
CA GLN A 41 -14.35 22.00 8.07
C GLN A 41 -15.15 20.74 7.69
N PRO A 42 -16.46 20.66 8.04
CA PRO A 42 -17.23 19.41 7.90
C PRO A 42 -17.31 18.90 6.47
N GLU A 43 -17.46 19.81 5.50
CA GLU A 43 -17.60 19.46 4.09
C GLU A 43 -16.30 18.86 3.55
N LEU A 44 -15.15 19.42 3.93
CA LEU A 44 -13.85 18.96 3.49
C LEU A 44 -13.51 17.59 4.13
N ILE A 45 -13.76 17.46 5.43
CA ILE A 45 -13.56 16.18 6.14
C ILE A 45 -14.49 15.12 5.56
N ALA A 46 -15.76 15.41 5.34
CA ALA A 46 -16.71 14.47 4.76
C ALA A 46 -16.27 14.01 3.36
N LEU A 47 -15.78 14.94 2.53
CA LEU A 47 -15.27 14.62 1.19
C LEU A 47 -14.11 13.62 1.27
N HIS A 48 -13.10 13.87 2.12
CA HIS A 48 -11.96 12.97 2.28
C HIS A 48 -12.36 11.62 2.86
N VAL A 49 -13.14 11.62 3.95
CA VAL A 49 -13.57 10.38 4.62
C VAL A 49 -14.39 9.49 3.68
N VAL A 50 -15.38 10.07 3.00
CA VAL A 50 -16.23 9.30 2.09
C VAL A 50 -15.41 8.77 0.91
N SER A 51 -14.60 9.63 0.28
CA SER A 51 -13.79 9.23 -0.88
C SER A 51 -12.78 8.13 -0.53
N ASP A 52 -11.98 8.33 0.52
CA ASP A 52 -10.97 7.36 0.93
C ASP A 52 -11.59 6.06 1.43
N SER A 53 -12.74 6.11 2.12
CA SER A 53 -13.44 4.91 2.55
C SER A 53 -13.97 4.11 1.37
N LEU A 54 -14.55 4.75 0.36
CA LEU A 54 -15.05 4.09 -0.85
C LEU A 54 -13.89 3.47 -1.65
N ILE A 55 -12.76 4.18 -1.78
CA ILE A 55 -11.56 3.67 -2.44
C ILE A 55 -11.00 2.46 -1.68
N ALA A 56 -10.88 2.55 -0.34
CA ALA A 56 -10.42 1.44 0.48
C ALA A 56 -11.30 0.20 0.32
N LEU A 57 -12.62 0.35 0.38
CA LEU A 57 -13.58 -0.74 0.18
C LEU A 57 -13.44 -1.38 -1.21
N ALA A 58 -13.35 -0.56 -2.26
CA ALA A 58 -13.13 -1.04 -3.62
C ALA A 58 -11.81 -1.83 -3.71
N TYR A 59 -10.72 -1.29 -3.15
CA TYR A 59 -9.41 -1.92 -3.19
C TYR A 59 -9.31 -3.18 -2.33
N TYR A 60 -10.11 -3.34 -1.29
CA TYR A 60 -10.20 -4.61 -0.55
C TYR A 60 -11.04 -5.65 -1.29
N SER A 61 -12.05 -5.23 -2.06
CA SER A 61 -12.90 -6.16 -2.83
C SER A 61 -12.15 -6.80 -4.00
N ILE A 62 -11.24 -6.06 -4.68
CA ILE A 62 -10.53 -6.53 -5.87
C ILE A 62 -9.61 -7.74 -5.57
N PRO A 63 -8.74 -7.74 -4.53
CA PRO A 63 -7.93 -8.91 -4.20
C PRO A 63 -8.77 -10.15 -3.88
N ILE A 64 -9.92 -9.98 -3.22
CA ILE A 64 -10.85 -11.09 -2.94
C ILE A 64 -11.34 -11.70 -4.24
N ALA A 65 -11.76 -10.88 -5.19
CA ALA A 65 -12.19 -11.35 -6.52
C ALA A 65 -11.05 -12.03 -7.29
N LEU A 66 -9.83 -11.47 -7.24
CA LEU A 66 -8.65 -12.04 -7.88
C LEU A 66 -8.28 -13.40 -7.28
N ILE A 67 -8.28 -13.53 -5.95
CA ILE A 67 -8.02 -14.80 -5.26
C ILE A 67 -9.08 -15.83 -5.65
N TYR A 68 -10.36 -15.47 -5.60
CA TYR A 68 -11.44 -16.37 -6.01
C TYR A 68 -11.26 -16.83 -7.45
N PHE A 69 -10.89 -15.95 -8.36
CA PHE A 69 -10.65 -16.27 -9.77
C PHE A 69 -9.45 -17.22 -9.94
N VAL A 70 -8.32 -16.96 -9.27
CA VAL A 70 -7.12 -17.80 -9.33
C VAL A 70 -7.39 -19.20 -8.76
N LEU A 71 -8.17 -19.29 -7.67
CA LEU A 71 -8.50 -20.58 -7.05
C LEU A 71 -9.48 -21.43 -7.92
N LYS A 72 -10.32 -20.79 -8.73
CA LYS A 72 -11.29 -21.46 -9.60
C LYS A 72 -10.72 -21.86 -10.95
N ARG A 73 -9.68 -21.20 -11.41
CA ARG A 73 -9.01 -21.48 -12.69
C ARG A 73 -7.59 -21.97 -12.44
N THR A 74 -7.31 -23.22 -12.81
CA THR A 74 -5.99 -23.86 -12.65
C THR A 74 -5.05 -23.64 -13.83
N ASP A 75 -5.56 -23.12 -14.96
CA ASP A 75 -4.82 -23.01 -16.24
C ASP A 75 -4.14 -21.64 -16.42
N PHE A 76 -3.72 -21.01 -15.32
CA PHE A 76 -3.04 -19.72 -15.40
C PHE A 76 -1.57 -19.85 -15.74
N ALA A 77 -1.15 -19.14 -16.79
CA ALA A 77 0.26 -19.08 -17.18
C ALA A 77 1.15 -18.39 -16.11
N PHE A 78 0.63 -17.45 -15.32
CA PHE A 78 1.43 -16.64 -14.39
C PHE A 78 0.65 -16.32 -13.09
N PRO A 79 0.36 -17.31 -12.24
CA PRO A 79 -0.45 -17.07 -11.02
C PRO A 79 0.22 -16.13 -10.02
N SER A 80 1.55 -16.10 -9.97
CA SER A 80 2.33 -15.22 -9.08
C SER A 80 2.10 -13.73 -9.34
N ILE A 81 1.83 -13.33 -10.59
CA ILE A 81 1.55 -11.92 -10.91
C ILE A 81 0.21 -11.49 -10.34
N PHE A 82 -0.80 -12.36 -10.42
CA PHE A 82 -2.11 -12.07 -9.84
C PHE A 82 -2.02 -11.92 -8.32
N VAL A 83 -1.24 -12.77 -7.64
CA VAL A 83 -1.00 -12.67 -6.20
C VAL A 83 -0.28 -11.37 -5.87
N LEU A 84 0.81 -11.05 -6.58
CA LEU A 84 1.58 -9.82 -6.36
C LEU A 84 0.75 -8.57 -6.60
N THR A 85 -0.05 -8.55 -7.68
CA THR A 85 -0.98 -7.47 -7.98
C THR A 85 -2.06 -7.34 -6.89
N GLY A 86 -2.59 -8.46 -6.41
CA GLY A 86 -3.56 -8.48 -5.31
C GLY A 86 -2.97 -7.88 -4.02
N LEU A 87 -1.74 -8.24 -3.68
CA LEU A 87 -1.03 -7.69 -2.51
C LEU A 87 -0.78 -6.18 -2.66
N PHE A 88 -0.39 -5.74 -3.85
CA PHE A 88 -0.21 -4.32 -4.14
C PHE A 88 -1.52 -3.54 -3.98
N ILE A 89 -2.62 -4.03 -4.55
CA ILE A 89 -3.94 -3.37 -4.43
C ILE A 89 -4.42 -3.36 -2.98
N LEU A 90 -4.21 -4.45 -2.23
CA LEU A 90 -4.52 -4.52 -0.80
C LEU A 90 -3.75 -3.46 -0.01
N ALA A 91 -2.45 -3.31 -0.28
CA ALA A 91 -1.61 -2.30 0.35
C ALA A 91 -2.09 -0.87 0.01
N CYS A 92 -2.48 -0.60 -1.24
CA CYS A 92 -3.08 0.68 -1.63
C CYS A 92 -4.39 0.95 -0.87
N GLY A 93 -5.27 -0.04 -0.72
CA GLY A 93 -6.48 0.11 0.10
C GLY A 93 -6.17 0.47 1.55
N THR A 94 -5.10 -0.13 2.10
CA THR A 94 -4.66 0.14 3.46
C THR A 94 -4.12 1.58 3.62
N THR A 95 -3.44 2.14 2.61
CA THR A 95 -3.01 3.55 2.65
C THR A 95 -4.21 4.51 2.70
N HIS A 96 -5.30 4.22 1.97
CA HIS A 96 -6.53 5.01 2.02
C HIS A 96 -7.24 4.88 3.38
N ALA A 97 -7.31 3.67 3.94
CA ALA A 97 -7.84 3.47 5.29
C ALA A 97 -7.02 4.25 6.35
N MET A 98 -5.69 4.27 6.22
CA MET A 98 -4.82 5.07 7.09
C MET A 98 -5.00 6.57 6.89
N SER A 99 -5.30 7.05 5.69
CA SER A 99 -5.62 8.46 5.45
C SER A 99 -6.87 8.89 6.22
N VAL A 100 -7.90 8.04 6.29
CA VAL A 100 -9.08 8.27 7.14
C VAL A 100 -8.70 8.25 8.62
N TRP A 101 -7.90 7.27 9.06
CA TRP A 101 -7.48 7.13 10.46
C TRP A 101 -6.70 8.35 10.95
N THR A 102 -5.75 8.84 10.17
CA THR A 102 -4.87 9.96 10.54
C THR A 102 -5.58 11.31 10.64
N LEU A 103 -6.82 11.41 10.21
CA LEU A 103 -7.65 12.60 10.46
C LEU A 103 -7.88 12.86 11.95
N TRP A 104 -8.02 11.78 12.74
CA TRP A 104 -8.28 11.86 14.18
C TRP A 104 -7.08 11.45 15.04
N TYR A 105 -6.28 10.47 14.56
CA TYR A 105 -5.16 9.90 15.29
C TYR A 105 -3.85 10.14 14.52
N PRO A 106 -2.85 10.82 15.12
CA PRO A 106 -1.65 11.26 14.42
C PRO A 106 -0.58 10.16 14.29
N ASP A 107 -0.96 8.94 13.88
CA ASP A 107 -0.07 7.78 13.74
C ASP A 107 0.73 7.83 12.42
N TYR A 108 1.37 8.97 12.13
CA TYR A 108 2.05 9.21 10.85
C TYR A 108 3.25 8.30 10.59
N ARG A 109 3.88 7.75 11.63
CA ARG A 109 4.98 6.79 11.43
C ARG A 109 4.46 5.47 10.88
N VAL A 110 3.33 5.00 11.41
CA VAL A 110 2.67 3.78 10.90
C VAL A 110 2.19 4.00 9.49
N ASP A 111 1.54 5.13 9.22
CA ASP A 111 1.10 5.53 7.87
C ASP A 111 2.29 5.58 6.89
N GLY A 112 3.40 6.21 7.29
CA GLY A 112 4.63 6.25 6.49
C GLY A 112 5.22 4.86 6.22
N GLY A 113 5.20 3.98 7.22
CA GLY A 113 5.65 2.59 7.07
C GLY A 113 4.79 1.80 6.07
N ILE A 114 3.46 1.94 6.16
CA ILE A 114 2.52 1.31 5.21
C ILE A 114 2.76 1.85 3.80
N LYS A 115 2.95 3.16 3.63
CA LYS A 115 3.27 3.78 2.34
C LYS A 115 4.59 3.28 1.76
N ALA A 116 5.61 3.08 2.59
CA ALA A 116 6.90 2.54 2.16
C ALA A 116 6.75 1.09 1.64
N VAL A 117 6.02 0.24 2.36
CA VAL A 117 5.72 -1.14 1.92
C VAL A 117 4.92 -1.11 0.60
N THR A 118 3.92 -0.25 0.50
CA THR A 118 3.12 -0.08 -0.71
C THR A 118 3.98 0.34 -1.90
N ALA A 119 4.94 1.25 -1.71
CA ALA A 119 5.87 1.68 -2.74
C ALA A 119 6.75 0.52 -3.25
N LEU A 120 7.27 -0.32 -2.34
CA LEU A 120 8.06 -1.50 -2.71
C LEU A 120 7.22 -2.52 -3.51
N LEU A 121 5.99 -2.78 -3.06
CA LEU A 121 5.06 -3.65 -3.79
C LEU A 121 4.69 -3.09 -5.17
N SER A 122 4.51 -1.76 -5.28
CA SER A 122 4.25 -1.07 -6.56
C SER A 122 5.38 -1.29 -7.55
N ILE A 123 6.62 -1.02 -7.12
CA ILE A 123 7.82 -1.18 -7.96
C ILE A 123 7.98 -2.65 -8.37
N GLY A 124 7.86 -3.56 -7.40
CA GLY A 124 7.96 -5.01 -7.66
C GLY A 124 6.91 -5.49 -8.67
N THR A 125 5.67 -5.06 -8.50
CA THR A 125 4.57 -5.39 -9.41
C THR A 125 4.81 -4.82 -10.81
N GLY A 126 5.23 -3.56 -10.89
CA GLY A 126 5.56 -2.91 -12.18
C GLY A 126 6.66 -3.68 -12.93
N VAL A 127 7.77 -3.97 -12.25
CA VAL A 127 8.88 -4.74 -12.85
C VAL A 127 8.42 -6.14 -13.27
N ALA A 128 7.62 -6.83 -12.46
CA ALA A 128 7.12 -8.16 -12.78
C ALA A 128 6.23 -8.15 -14.03
N ILE A 129 5.30 -7.18 -14.14
CA ILE A 129 4.43 -7.03 -15.30
C ILE A 129 5.25 -6.77 -16.57
N TRP A 130 6.22 -5.84 -16.53
CA TRP A 130 7.09 -5.56 -17.69
C TRP A 130 7.87 -6.80 -18.15
N LYS A 131 8.39 -7.60 -17.22
CA LYS A 131 9.13 -8.83 -17.55
C LYS A 131 8.25 -9.90 -18.18
N VAL A 132 7.01 -10.02 -17.76
CA VAL A 132 6.09 -11.07 -18.21
C VAL A 132 5.31 -10.67 -19.46
N MET A 133 5.16 -9.39 -19.73
CA MET A 133 4.41 -8.89 -20.88
C MET A 133 4.81 -9.54 -22.23
N PRO A 134 6.11 -9.61 -22.62
CA PRO A 134 6.49 -10.24 -23.88
C PRO A 134 6.14 -11.73 -23.91
N LEU A 135 6.26 -12.41 -22.78
CA LEU A 135 5.92 -13.82 -22.65
C LEU A 135 4.41 -14.07 -22.74
N ALA A 136 3.61 -13.19 -22.13
CA ALA A 136 2.15 -13.23 -22.20
C ALA A 136 1.65 -12.96 -23.64
N LEU A 137 2.29 -12.06 -24.37
CA LEU A 137 1.96 -11.75 -25.77
C LEU A 137 2.36 -12.90 -26.74
N ALA A 138 3.34 -13.73 -26.36
CA ALA A 138 3.76 -14.88 -27.15
C ALA A 138 2.83 -16.09 -26.99
N LEU A 139 1.91 -16.09 -26.04
CA LEU A 139 0.93 -17.18 -25.87
C LEU A 139 -0.06 -17.17 -27.02
N PRO A 140 -0.34 -18.36 -27.66
CA PRO A 140 -1.29 -18.44 -28.74
C PRO A 140 -2.72 -18.11 -28.25
N SER A 141 -3.45 -17.35 -29.05
CA SER A 141 -4.85 -17.07 -28.75
C SER A 141 -5.72 -18.33 -28.89
N THR A 142 -6.87 -18.35 -28.21
CA THR A 142 -7.84 -19.46 -28.35
C THR A 142 -8.28 -19.67 -29.78
N ALA A 143 -8.38 -18.59 -30.59
CA ALA A 143 -8.68 -18.65 -32.02
C ALA A 143 -7.58 -19.36 -32.83
N GLN A 144 -6.31 -19.09 -32.52
CA GLN A 144 -5.16 -19.78 -33.14
C GLN A 144 -5.12 -21.27 -32.74
N LEU A 145 -5.39 -21.61 -31.48
CA LEU A 145 -5.46 -23.00 -31.05
C LEU A 145 -6.61 -23.75 -31.74
N LEU A 146 -7.78 -23.14 -31.85
CA LEU A 146 -8.92 -23.73 -32.57
C LEU A 146 -8.64 -23.93 -34.05
N SER A 147 -7.94 -23.00 -34.71
CA SER A 147 -7.55 -23.14 -36.12
C SER A 147 -6.56 -24.28 -36.36
N LEU A 148 -5.72 -24.60 -35.39
CA LEU A 148 -4.78 -25.75 -35.46
C LEU A 148 -5.49 -27.13 -35.29
N ILE A 149 -6.62 -27.15 -34.61
CA ILE A 149 -7.41 -28.40 -34.39
C ILE A 149 -8.32 -28.70 -35.59
N HIS A 150 -8.70 -27.68 -36.37
CA HIS A 150 -9.58 -27.80 -37.53
C HIS A 150 -8.83 -28.09 -38.86
N ILE A 151 -7.52 -28.34 -38.82
CA ILE A 151 -6.71 -28.85 -39.92
C ILE A 151 -6.57 -30.38 -39.80
#